data_e0868d7ce6043b231cca535b3f66a149
#
_entry.id   e0868d7ce6043b231cca535b3f66a149
#
_cell.length_a   1.000
_cell.length_b   1.000
_cell.length_c   1.000
_cell.angle_alpha   90.00
_cell.angle_beta   90.00
_cell.angle_gamma   90.00
#
_symmetry.space_group_name_H-M   'P 1'
#
loop_
_entity.id
_entity.type
_entity.pdbx_description
1 polymer ?
#
loop_
_entity_poly.entity_id
_entity_poly.type
_entity_poly.pdbx_seq_one_letter_code
_entity_poly.pdbx_strand_id
1 'polypeptide(L)'
;MHRLWLFLGAIAGLGAVALSAWARHGAPARLDAHALGVLDNGITMQGWHALALVGTALWADRQGGLLPNLAGAGFALGLLLFCGGVYASAIGGVSLGPVAPIGGSLLMAGWAMLAVSALRR
;
A
#
# COMPACT_ATOMS: atom_id res chain seq x y z
N MET A 1 -1.93 3.48 -18.50
CA MET A 1 -1.36 2.95 -17.24
C MET A 1 -1.57 3.88 -16.05
N HIS A 2 -1.37 5.19 -16.24
CA HIS A 2 -1.58 6.12 -15.13
C HIS A 2 -3.00 6.08 -14.55
N ARG A 3 -4.01 5.82 -15.37
CA ARG A 3 -5.39 5.71 -14.89
C ARG A 3 -5.57 4.49 -13.97
N LEU A 4 -4.83 3.40 -14.24
CA LEU A 4 -4.84 2.22 -13.37
C LEU A 4 -4.29 2.55 -11.99
N TRP A 5 -3.17 3.29 -11.95
CA TRP A 5 -2.59 3.69 -10.65
C TRP A 5 -3.52 4.60 -9.86
N LEU A 6 -4.20 5.49 -10.55
CA LEU A 6 -5.20 6.36 -9.90
C LEU A 6 -6.35 5.54 -9.34
N PHE A 7 -6.87 4.61 -10.11
CA PHE A 7 -7.96 3.73 -9.67
C PHE A 7 -7.55 2.90 -8.44
N LEU A 8 -6.38 2.26 -8.52
CA LEU A 8 -5.89 1.42 -7.42
C LEU A 8 -5.61 2.25 -6.18
N GLY A 9 -5.06 3.45 -6.36
CA GLY A 9 -4.84 4.38 -5.24
C GLY A 9 -6.14 4.80 -4.57
N ALA A 10 -7.15 5.11 -5.37
CA ALA A 10 -8.46 5.50 -4.84
C ALA A 10 -9.12 4.34 -4.07
N ILE A 11 -9.04 3.12 -4.60
CA ILE A 11 -9.58 1.93 -3.94
C ILE A 11 -8.82 1.66 -2.63
N ALA A 12 -7.48 1.77 -2.66
CA ALA A 12 -6.67 1.58 -1.47
C ALA A 12 -7.00 2.63 -0.40
N GLY A 13 -7.24 3.87 -0.81
CA GLY A 13 -7.64 4.94 0.11
C GLY A 13 -8.99 4.68 0.74
N LEU A 14 -9.96 4.27 -0.07
CA LEU A 14 -11.28 3.89 0.43
C LEU A 14 -11.16 2.76 1.46
N GLY A 15 -10.39 1.73 1.13
CA GLY A 15 -10.15 0.60 2.04
C GLY A 15 -9.47 1.03 3.34
N ALA A 16 -8.49 1.93 3.26
CA ALA A 16 -7.79 2.43 4.45
C ALA A 16 -8.75 3.15 5.40
N VAL A 17 -9.63 3.99 4.87
CA VAL A 17 -10.62 4.70 5.69
C VAL A 17 -11.60 3.71 6.31
N ALA A 18 -12.11 2.76 5.51
CA ALA A 18 -13.05 1.76 6.01
C ALA A 18 -12.43 0.89 7.12
N LEU A 19 -11.19 0.44 6.92
CA LEU A 19 -10.46 -0.35 7.92
C LEU A 19 -10.16 0.46 9.16
N SER A 20 -9.82 1.75 9.00
CA SER A 20 -9.57 2.64 10.13
C SER A 20 -10.82 2.80 11.00
N ALA A 21 -11.98 2.93 10.38
CA ALA A 21 -13.24 3.00 11.11
C ALA A 21 -13.50 1.69 11.86
N TRP A 22 -13.33 0.54 11.20
CA TRP A 22 -13.53 -0.76 11.85
C TRP A 22 -12.53 -0.98 12.99
N ALA A 23 -11.27 -0.54 12.81
CA ALA A 23 -10.22 -0.71 13.82
C ALA A 23 -10.59 -0.01 15.14
N ARG A 24 -11.39 1.05 15.08
CA ARG A 24 -11.81 1.78 16.28
C ARG A 24 -13.13 1.32 16.87
N HIS A 25 -14.00 0.70 16.07
CA HIS A 25 -15.35 0.37 16.49
C HIS A 25 -15.59 -1.13 16.67
N GLY A 26 -15.28 -1.94 15.67
CA GLY A 26 -15.57 -3.38 15.70
C GLY A 26 -14.39 -4.26 16.10
N ALA A 27 -13.19 -3.91 15.62
CA ALA A 27 -12.00 -4.74 15.82
C ALA A 27 -11.61 -4.94 17.29
N PRO A 28 -11.71 -3.93 18.19
CA PRO A 28 -11.29 -4.12 19.58
C PRO A 28 -12.06 -5.23 20.31
N ALA A 29 -13.26 -5.57 19.85
CA ALA A 29 -14.04 -6.66 20.43
C ALA A 29 -13.54 -8.04 19.99
N ARG A 30 -12.72 -8.11 18.93
CA ARG A 30 -12.29 -9.37 18.30
C ARG A 30 -10.80 -9.60 18.35
N LEU A 31 -10.00 -8.51 18.39
CA LEU A 31 -8.55 -8.57 18.30
C LEU A 31 -7.93 -8.10 19.60
N ASP A 32 -6.84 -8.75 19.99
CA ASP A 32 -6.07 -8.33 21.15
C ASP A 32 -5.20 -7.11 20.82
N ALA A 33 -4.50 -6.57 21.83
CA ALA A 33 -3.68 -5.36 21.67
C ALA A 33 -2.58 -5.54 20.63
N HIS A 34 -1.95 -6.72 20.58
CA HIS A 34 -0.90 -6.99 19.59
C HIS A 34 -1.46 -6.96 18.16
N ALA A 35 -2.57 -7.66 17.95
CA ALA A 35 -3.20 -7.72 16.63
C ALA A 35 -3.71 -6.36 16.19
N LEU A 36 -4.26 -5.55 17.12
CA LEU A 36 -4.67 -4.19 16.82
C LEU A 36 -3.50 -3.31 16.38
N GLY A 37 -2.34 -3.46 17.03
CA GLY A 37 -1.13 -2.74 16.63
C GLY A 37 -0.64 -3.12 15.24
N VAL A 38 -0.68 -4.41 14.91
CA VAL A 38 -0.32 -4.91 13.58
C VAL A 38 -1.31 -4.38 12.53
N LEU A 39 -2.60 -4.39 12.85
CA LEU A 39 -3.65 -3.86 11.98
C LEU A 39 -3.42 -2.37 11.71
N ASP A 40 -3.15 -1.58 12.75
CA ASP A 40 -2.89 -0.14 12.60
C ASP A 40 -1.69 0.14 11.71
N ASN A 41 -0.62 -0.65 11.81
CA ASN A 41 0.54 -0.49 10.94
C ASN A 41 0.15 -0.74 9.48
N GLY A 42 -0.62 -1.78 9.23
CA GLY A 42 -1.10 -2.08 7.88
C GLY A 42 -1.96 -0.95 7.30
N ILE A 43 -2.88 -0.42 8.10
CA ILE A 43 -3.75 0.69 7.68
C ILE A 43 -2.94 1.94 7.37
N THR A 44 -1.96 2.28 8.21
CA THR A 44 -1.08 3.42 8.01
C THR A 44 -0.31 3.30 6.69
N MET A 45 0.29 2.15 6.45
CA MET A 45 1.05 1.89 5.22
C MET A 45 0.13 1.90 4.00
N GLN A 46 -1.08 1.37 4.14
CA GLN A 46 -2.07 1.41 3.07
C GLN A 46 -2.46 2.84 2.72
N GLY A 47 -2.69 3.67 3.72
CA GLY A 47 -3.03 5.09 3.50
C GLY A 47 -1.91 5.86 2.81
N TRP A 48 -0.66 5.71 3.27
CA TRP A 48 0.48 6.37 2.65
C TRP A 48 0.62 5.97 1.19
N HIS A 49 0.50 4.68 0.89
CA HIS A 49 0.73 4.18 -0.46
C HIS A 49 -0.48 4.35 -1.37
N ALA A 50 -1.68 4.51 -0.81
CA ALA A 50 -2.83 4.98 -1.57
C ALA A 50 -2.54 6.37 -2.16
N LEU A 51 -2.03 7.28 -1.33
CA LEU A 51 -1.63 8.61 -1.77
C LEU A 51 -0.45 8.55 -2.73
N ALA A 52 0.51 7.66 -2.47
CA ALA A 52 1.65 7.47 -3.37
C ALA A 52 1.19 7.01 -4.75
N LEU A 53 0.21 6.11 -4.83
CA LEU A 53 -0.35 5.66 -6.10
C LEU A 53 -1.05 6.79 -6.85
N VAL A 54 -1.82 7.60 -6.14
CA VAL A 54 -2.48 8.77 -6.75
C VAL A 54 -1.44 9.75 -7.29
N GLY A 55 -0.42 10.06 -6.48
CA GLY A 55 0.67 10.94 -6.89
C GLY A 55 1.45 10.39 -8.08
N THR A 56 1.73 9.09 -8.05
CA THR A 56 2.43 8.40 -9.14
C THR A 56 1.61 8.44 -10.43
N ALA A 57 0.29 8.29 -10.34
CA ALA A 57 -0.60 8.39 -11.50
C ALA A 57 -0.48 9.75 -12.17
N LEU A 58 -0.54 10.83 -11.38
CA LEU A 58 -0.43 12.19 -11.89
C LEU A 58 0.96 12.45 -12.48
N TRP A 59 1.99 11.96 -11.83
CA TRP A 59 3.36 12.08 -12.31
C TRP A 59 3.59 11.30 -13.60
N ALA A 60 3.07 10.08 -13.68
CA ALA A 60 3.19 9.24 -14.88
C ALA A 60 2.47 9.86 -16.07
N ASP A 61 1.30 10.47 -15.83
CA ASP A 61 0.55 11.15 -16.88
C ASP A 61 1.34 12.34 -17.43
N ARG A 62 1.96 13.10 -16.55
CA ARG A 62 2.71 14.31 -16.92
C ARG A 62 4.07 13.99 -17.53
N GLN A 63 4.82 13.09 -16.92
CA GLN A 63 6.21 12.78 -17.27
C GLN A 63 6.31 11.78 -18.40
N GLY A 64 5.42 10.80 -18.44
CA GLY A 64 5.50 9.67 -19.36
C GLY A 64 6.66 8.75 -19.03
N GLY A 65 6.89 7.79 -19.91
CA GLY A 65 8.01 6.88 -19.80
C GLY A 65 7.75 5.68 -18.89
N LEU A 66 8.78 4.86 -18.73
CA LEU A 66 8.69 3.57 -18.04
C LEU A 66 8.82 3.69 -16.53
N LEU A 67 9.73 4.53 -16.03
CA LEU A 67 10.03 4.57 -14.59
C LEU A 67 8.83 4.93 -13.72
N PRO A 68 8.02 5.96 -14.03
CA PRO A 68 6.86 6.23 -13.21
C PRO A 68 5.86 5.07 -13.16
N ASN A 69 5.71 4.35 -14.27
CA ASN A 69 4.82 3.19 -14.30
C ASN A 69 5.40 1.99 -13.56
N LEU A 70 6.72 1.80 -13.58
CA LEU A 70 7.36 0.78 -12.75
C LEU A 70 7.19 1.10 -11.27
N ALA A 71 7.30 2.36 -10.89
CA ALA A 71 7.04 2.80 -9.52
C ALA A 71 5.60 2.47 -9.12
N GLY A 72 4.64 2.76 -9.99
CA GLY A 72 3.23 2.42 -9.76
C GLY A 72 3.03 0.92 -9.56
N ALA A 73 3.66 0.09 -10.40
CA ALA A 73 3.59 -1.36 -10.26
C ALA A 73 4.20 -1.82 -8.93
N GLY A 74 5.34 -1.25 -8.55
CA GLY A 74 5.99 -1.55 -7.27
C GLY A 74 5.10 -1.21 -6.09
N PHE A 75 4.46 -0.05 -6.11
CA PHE A 75 3.52 0.34 -5.05
C PHE A 75 2.29 -0.58 -5.03
N ALA A 76 1.70 -0.87 -6.18
CA ALA A 76 0.50 -1.69 -6.24
C ALA A 76 0.76 -3.11 -5.76
N LEU A 77 1.78 -3.77 -6.31
CA LEU A 77 2.13 -5.13 -5.90
C LEU A 77 2.65 -5.17 -4.47
N GLY A 78 3.50 -4.22 -4.11
CA GLY A 78 4.06 -4.13 -2.77
C GLY A 78 2.99 -3.93 -1.72
N LEU A 79 2.04 -3.06 -1.99
CA LEU A 79 0.93 -2.80 -1.07
C LEU A 79 0.03 -4.03 -0.92
N LEU A 80 -0.27 -4.71 -2.02
CA LEU A 80 -1.06 -5.92 -1.99
C LEU A 80 -0.39 -7.01 -1.13
N LEU A 81 0.90 -7.24 -1.33
CA LEU A 81 1.63 -8.26 -0.58
C LEU A 81 1.84 -7.86 0.88
N PHE A 82 2.24 -6.61 1.12
CA PHE A 82 2.48 -6.14 2.48
C PHE A 82 1.19 -6.16 3.30
N CYS A 83 0.15 -5.51 2.82
CA CYS A 83 -1.13 -5.45 3.52
C CYS A 83 -1.82 -6.81 3.57
N GLY A 84 -1.71 -7.60 2.50
CA GLY A 84 -2.22 -8.95 2.47
C GLY A 84 -1.60 -9.80 3.58
N GLY A 85 -0.29 -9.76 3.72
CA GLY A 85 0.42 -10.49 4.77
C GLY A 85 0.08 -9.97 6.16
N VAL A 86 0.07 -8.65 6.33
CA VAL A 86 -0.22 -8.01 7.62
C VAL A 86 -1.67 -8.30 8.06
N TYR A 87 -2.63 -8.14 7.17
CA TYR A 87 -4.04 -8.37 7.52
C TYR A 87 -4.37 -9.84 7.73
N ALA A 88 -3.72 -10.74 6.98
CA ALA A 88 -3.85 -12.17 7.23
C ALA A 88 -3.39 -12.52 8.64
N SER A 89 -2.31 -11.94 9.11
CA SER A 89 -1.80 -12.14 10.46
C SER A 89 -2.71 -11.49 11.51
N ALA A 90 -3.02 -10.21 11.34
CA ALA A 90 -3.76 -9.44 12.34
C ALA A 90 -5.21 -9.89 12.49
N ILE A 91 -5.89 -10.10 11.38
CA ILE A 91 -7.33 -10.40 11.35
C ILE A 91 -7.57 -11.91 11.34
N GLY A 92 -6.82 -12.63 10.48
CA GLY A 92 -7.01 -14.05 10.29
C GLY A 92 -6.18 -14.94 11.20
N GLY A 93 -5.22 -14.39 11.92
CA GLY A 93 -4.31 -15.16 12.75
C GLY A 93 -3.41 -16.10 11.96
N VAL A 94 -3.21 -15.86 10.68
CA VAL A 94 -2.46 -16.74 9.77
C VAL A 94 -1.19 -16.03 9.32
N SER A 95 -0.05 -16.69 9.50
CA SER A 95 1.22 -16.17 8.99
C SER A 95 1.41 -16.60 7.53
N LEU A 96 1.67 -15.64 6.66
CA LEU A 96 1.99 -15.91 5.25
C LEU A 96 3.50 -15.92 5.02
N GLY A 97 4.30 -16.05 6.08
CA GLY A 97 5.75 -16.14 5.98
C GLY A 97 6.36 -14.84 5.43
N PRO A 98 7.16 -14.91 4.34
CA PRO A 98 7.90 -13.75 3.84
C PRO A 98 7.07 -12.79 2.98
N VAL A 99 5.75 -12.99 2.85
CA VAL A 99 4.90 -12.20 1.94
C VAL A 99 4.94 -10.71 2.28
N ALA A 100 4.75 -10.35 3.56
CA ALA A 100 4.77 -8.95 3.97
C ALA A 100 6.16 -8.30 3.78
N PRO A 101 7.28 -8.93 4.19
CA PRO A 101 8.61 -8.38 3.91
C PRO A 101 8.91 -8.20 2.42
N ILE A 102 8.48 -9.14 1.58
CA ILE A 102 8.62 -9.00 0.12
C ILE A 102 7.83 -7.78 -0.35
N GLY A 103 6.60 -7.63 0.13
CA GLY A 103 5.76 -6.47 -0.18
C GLY A 103 6.43 -5.17 0.24
N GLY A 104 6.97 -5.11 1.46
CA GLY A 104 7.70 -3.95 1.95
C GLY A 104 8.91 -3.59 1.08
N SER A 105 9.63 -4.61 0.61
CA SER A 105 10.76 -4.40 -0.31
C SER A 105 10.30 -3.81 -1.64
N LEU A 106 9.18 -4.26 -2.16
CA LEU A 106 8.60 -3.69 -3.39
C LEU A 106 8.15 -2.26 -3.19
N LEU A 107 7.60 -1.92 -2.02
CA LEU A 107 7.24 -0.55 -1.70
C LEU A 107 8.48 0.35 -1.69
N MET A 108 9.57 -0.11 -1.09
CA MET A 108 10.84 0.65 -1.10
C MET A 108 11.36 0.82 -2.52
N ALA A 109 11.30 -0.22 -3.34
CA ALA A 109 11.70 -0.14 -4.74
C ALA A 109 10.84 0.87 -5.50
N GLY A 110 9.54 0.91 -5.22
CA GLY A 110 8.63 1.90 -5.80
C GLY A 110 9.07 3.33 -5.50
N TRP A 111 9.38 3.62 -4.24
CA TRP A 111 9.86 4.94 -3.84
C TRP A 111 11.20 5.28 -4.51
N ALA A 112 12.12 4.32 -4.58
CA ALA A 112 13.42 4.53 -5.24
C ALA A 112 13.23 4.84 -6.72
N MET A 113 12.37 4.10 -7.42
CA MET A 113 12.09 4.34 -8.83
C MET A 113 11.42 5.70 -9.06
N LEU A 114 10.51 6.08 -8.17
CA LEU A 114 9.87 7.38 -8.24
C LEU A 114 10.90 8.51 -8.08
N ALA A 115 11.79 8.37 -7.10
CA ALA A 115 12.86 9.35 -6.88
C ALA A 115 13.77 9.48 -8.11
N VAL A 116 14.19 8.35 -8.68
CA VAL A 116 15.02 8.36 -9.89
C VAL A 116 14.29 9.00 -11.06
N SER A 117 12.99 8.71 -11.21
CA SER A 117 12.20 9.31 -12.29
C SER A 117 12.14 10.83 -12.20
N ALA A 118 12.20 11.39 -10.99
CA ALA A 118 12.19 12.84 -10.79
C ALA A 118 13.47 13.51 -11.27
N LEU A 119 14.58 12.77 -11.32
CA LEU A 119 15.87 13.27 -11.79
C LEU A 119 16.04 13.14 -13.29
N ARG A 120 15.20 12.39 -13.99
CA ARG A 120 15.27 12.16 -15.42
C ARG A 120 14.33 13.08 -16.16
N ARG A 121 14.71 13.45 -17.36
CA ARG A 121 13.91 14.32 -18.23
C ARG A 121 13.25 13.55 -19.35
#